data_827094cc952d8e92e16efff73e6ab516
#
_entry.id   827094cc952d8e92e16efff73e6ab516
#
_cell.length_a   1.000
_cell.length_b   1.000
_cell.length_c   1.000
_cell.angle_alpha   90.00
_cell.angle_beta   90.00
_cell.angle_gamma   90.00
#
_symmetry.space_group_name_H-M   'P 1'
#
loop_
_entity.id
_entity.type
_entity.pdbx_description
1 polymer ?
#
loop_
_entity_poly.entity_id
_entity_poly.type
_entity_poly.pdbx_seq_one_letter_code
_entity_poly.pdbx_strand_id
1 'polypeptide(L)'
;MCPFYGIFQMRNFVTDIGTEELAHLEMVATIVHQLTRNLSMDEIENSGFANYYVDHTVGIWPQAAGGVPFTATQFQSTGDIITYLMEDMAAEQKARTTYDNILRLVKDPMSANPSSSCA
;
A
#
# COMPACT_ATOMS: atom_id res chain seq x y z
N MET A 1 -33.73 -1.28 -21.00
CA MET A 1 -32.38 -1.47 -20.51
C MET A 1 -32.49 -1.93 -19.05
N CYS A 2 -31.95 -3.11 -18.70
CA CYS A 2 -32.16 -3.67 -17.36
C CYS A 2 -31.31 -2.88 -16.33
N PRO A 3 -31.92 -2.24 -15.34
CA PRO A 3 -31.18 -1.42 -14.36
C PRO A 3 -30.17 -2.22 -13.52
N PHE A 4 -30.34 -3.54 -13.45
CA PHE A 4 -29.43 -4.42 -12.73
C PHE A 4 -28.08 -4.66 -13.44
N TYR A 5 -28.01 -4.48 -14.76
CA TYR A 5 -26.77 -4.76 -15.51
C TYR A 5 -25.63 -3.83 -15.12
N GLY A 6 -25.91 -2.55 -14.91
CA GLY A 6 -24.91 -1.57 -14.47
C GLY A 6 -24.38 -1.82 -13.06
N ILE A 7 -25.23 -2.33 -12.17
CA ILE A 7 -24.84 -2.65 -10.79
C ILE A 7 -23.85 -3.85 -10.77
N PHE A 8 -24.08 -4.88 -11.59
CA PHE A 8 -23.18 -6.02 -11.68
C PHE A 8 -21.81 -5.64 -12.27
N GLN A 9 -21.79 -4.82 -13.31
CA GLN A 9 -20.54 -4.34 -13.90
C GLN A 9 -19.72 -3.53 -12.90
N MET A 10 -20.36 -2.62 -12.18
CA MET A 10 -19.71 -1.79 -11.19
C MET A 10 -19.14 -2.61 -10.02
N ARG A 11 -19.91 -3.61 -9.55
CA ARG A 11 -19.44 -4.53 -8.50
C ARG A 11 -18.18 -5.27 -8.94
N ASN A 12 -18.14 -5.80 -10.16
CA ASN A 12 -16.97 -6.49 -10.67
C ASN A 12 -15.77 -5.55 -10.77
N PHE A 13 -15.98 -4.36 -11.28
CA PHE A 13 -14.93 -3.33 -11.40
C PHE A 13 -14.31 -2.98 -10.03
N VAL A 14 -15.12 -2.73 -9.01
CA VAL A 14 -14.61 -2.43 -7.66
C VAL A 14 -13.92 -3.66 -7.03
N THR A 15 -14.40 -4.86 -7.33
CA THR A 15 -13.75 -6.10 -6.88
C THR A 15 -12.37 -6.30 -7.53
N ASP A 16 -12.25 -5.97 -8.80
CA ASP A 16 -10.99 -6.04 -9.54
C ASP A 16 -9.98 -5.03 -8.97
N ILE A 17 -10.39 -3.78 -8.74
CA ILE A 17 -9.55 -2.78 -8.05
C ILE A 17 -9.08 -3.30 -6.70
N GLY A 18 -9.98 -3.81 -5.86
CA GLY A 18 -9.60 -4.34 -4.54
C GLY A 18 -8.62 -5.51 -4.62
N THR A 19 -8.69 -6.32 -5.66
CA THR A 19 -7.75 -7.41 -5.92
C THR A 19 -6.37 -6.88 -6.31
N GLU A 20 -6.32 -5.84 -7.14
CA GLU A 20 -5.06 -5.17 -7.51
C GLU A 20 -4.40 -4.52 -6.29
N GLU A 21 -5.17 -3.90 -5.39
CA GLU A 21 -4.64 -3.32 -4.15
C GLU A 21 -4.01 -4.35 -3.22
N LEU A 22 -4.57 -5.57 -3.15
CA LEU A 22 -3.94 -6.67 -2.41
C LEU A 22 -2.61 -7.08 -3.04
N ALA A 23 -2.50 -7.08 -4.35
CA ALA A 23 -1.25 -7.35 -5.05
C ALA A 23 -0.21 -6.24 -4.81
N HIS A 24 -0.61 -4.98 -4.81
CA HIS A 24 0.26 -3.85 -4.47
C HIS A 24 0.79 -3.97 -3.04
N LEU A 25 -0.06 -4.33 -2.08
CA LEU A 25 0.34 -4.57 -0.69
C LEU A 25 1.41 -5.68 -0.61
N GLU A 26 1.21 -6.80 -1.31
CA GLU A 26 2.17 -7.90 -1.34
C GLU A 26 3.51 -7.46 -1.94
N MET A 27 3.50 -6.71 -3.05
CA MET A 27 4.71 -6.20 -3.68
C MET A 27 5.51 -5.28 -2.74
N VAL A 28 4.86 -4.32 -2.11
CA VAL A 28 5.50 -3.40 -1.17
C VAL A 28 6.05 -4.15 0.04
N ALA A 29 5.28 -5.07 0.62
CA ALA A 29 5.72 -5.90 1.74
C ALA A 29 6.93 -6.76 1.38
N THR A 30 6.96 -7.31 0.18
CA THR A 30 8.09 -8.12 -0.33
C THR A 30 9.35 -7.26 -0.47
N ILE A 31 9.24 -6.05 -1.02
CA ILE A 31 10.37 -5.11 -1.14
C ILE A 31 10.90 -4.77 0.24
N VAL A 32 10.04 -4.39 1.18
CA VAL A 32 10.46 -4.08 2.56
C VAL A 32 11.15 -5.27 3.20
N HIS A 33 10.60 -6.47 3.07
CA HIS A 33 11.21 -7.70 3.57
C HIS A 33 12.61 -7.93 2.97
N GLN A 34 12.76 -7.79 1.65
CA GLN A 34 14.05 -7.98 0.98
C GLN A 34 15.11 -6.98 1.44
N LEU A 35 14.71 -5.73 1.67
CA LEU A 35 15.61 -4.67 2.12
C LEU A 35 15.99 -4.82 3.59
N THR A 36 15.15 -5.41 4.42
CA THR A 36 15.32 -5.41 5.89
C THR A 36 15.74 -6.76 6.48
N ARG A 37 15.57 -7.87 5.78
CA ARG A 37 15.76 -9.24 6.31
C ARG A 37 17.15 -9.54 6.86
N ASN A 38 18.18 -8.82 6.42
CA ASN A 38 19.58 -9.05 6.81
C ASN A 38 20.14 -7.93 7.68
N LEU A 39 19.30 -6.97 8.12
CA LEU A 39 19.77 -5.90 8.99
C LEU A 39 20.14 -6.44 10.37
N SER A 40 21.28 -6.00 10.88
CA SER A 40 21.66 -6.22 12.28
C SER A 40 20.87 -5.28 13.21
N MET A 41 20.82 -5.61 14.50
CA MET A 41 20.17 -4.74 15.48
C MET A 41 20.80 -3.35 15.52
N ASP A 42 22.13 -3.26 15.41
CA ASP A 42 22.84 -1.97 15.38
C ASP A 42 22.42 -1.12 14.17
N GLU A 43 22.22 -1.73 13.01
CA GLU A 43 21.75 -1.03 11.82
C GLU A 43 20.31 -0.55 11.98
N ILE A 44 19.44 -1.33 12.62
CA ILE A 44 18.06 -0.95 12.92
C ILE A 44 18.04 0.21 13.91
N GLU A 45 18.77 0.12 15.02
CA GLU A 45 18.80 1.13 16.09
C GLU A 45 19.41 2.46 15.65
N ASN A 46 20.45 2.42 14.81
CA ASN A 46 21.12 3.62 14.32
C ASN A 46 20.47 4.25 13.08
N SER A 47 19.50 3.59 12.49
CA SER A 47 18.71 4.14 11.37
C SER A 47 17.41 4.78 11.87
N GLY A 48 16.84 5.70 11.11
CA GLY A 48 15.50 6.19 11.37
C GLY A 48 14.39 5.13 11.27
N PHE A 49 14.76 3.93 10.86
CA PHE A 49 13.88 2.78 10.68
C PHE A 49 13.44 2.16 12.03
N ALA A 50 14.23 2.31 13.08
CA ALA A 50 13.94 1.74 14.40
C ALA A 50 12.53 2.10 14.91
N ASN A 51 12.05 3.30 14.60
CA ASN A 51 10.71 3.77 15.00
C ASN A 51 9.56 2.99 14.33
N TYR A 52 9.83 2.28 13.25
CA TYR A 52 8.85 1.53 12.46
C TYR A 52 9.07 0.02 12.54
N TYR A 53 10.15 -0.42 13.20
CA TYR A 53 10.43 -1.83 13.36
C TYR A 53 9.62 -2.40 14.52
N VAL A 54 8.83 -3.43 14.22
CA VAL A 54 8.01 -4.13 15.21
C VAL A 54 8.59 -5.51 15.43
N ASP A 55 8.94 -5.81 16.68
CA ASP A 55 9.34 -7.16 17.08
C ASP A 55 8.11 -8.08 17.07
N HIS A 56 8.24 -9.25 16.45
CA HIS A 56 7.20 -10.25 16.31
C HIS A 56 6.83 -10.99 17.61
N THR A 57 7.43 -10.68 18.73
CA THR A 57 7.25 -11.38 20.01
C THR A 57 5.91 -11.13 20.68
N VAL A 58 5.24 -10.02 20.37
CA VAL A 58 3.99 -9.59 21.04
C VAL A 58 2.75 -9.60 20.16
N GLY A 59 2.87 -10.09 18.94
CA GLY A 59 1.78 -10.11 17.96
C GLY A 59 1.75 -8.84 17.12
N ILE A 60 1.31 -9.01 15.88
CA ILE A 60 1.26 -7.96 14.87
C ILE A 60 -0.18 -7.83 14.39
N TRP A 61 -0.64 -6.59 14.27
CA TRP A 61 -1.92 -6.27 13.65
C TRP A 61 -1.77 -5.11 12.68
N PRO A 62 -2.64 -4.99 11.68
CA PRO A 62 -2.63 -3.85 10.77
C PRO A 62 -2.87 -2.54 11.52
N GLN A 63 -1.99 -1.55 11.26
CA GLN A 63 -2.11 -0.22 11.82
C GLN A 63 -1.50 0.83 10.90
N ALA A 64 -1.96 2.06 11.03
CA ALA A 64 -1.32 3.19 10.35
C ALA A 64 0.06 3.48 10.97
N ALA A 65 0.95 4.16 10.23
CA ALA A 65 2.27 4.56 10.72
C ALA A 65 2.23 5.37 12.02
N GLY A 66 1.15 6.13 12.26
CA GLY A 66 0.91 6.84 13.51
C GLY A 66 0.41 5.98 14.67
N GLY A 67 0.31 4.66 14.50
CA GLY A 67 -0.09 3.72 15.55
C GLY A 67 -1.60 3.54 15.72
N VAL A 68 -2.41 4.09 14.82
CA VAL A 68 -3.87 3.90 14.86
C VAL A 68 -4.21 2.51 14.34
N PRO A 69 -4.81 1.61 15.16
CA PRO A 69 -5.19 0.27 14.72
C PRO A 69 -6.23 0.32 13.61
N PHE A 70 -6.14 -0.62 12.67
CA PHE A 70 -7.17 -0.83 11.67
C PHE A 70 -8.43 -1.40 12.32
N THR A 71 -9.54 -0.70 12.19
CA THR A 71 -10.84 -1.14 12.71
C THR A 71 -11.96 -0.87 11.71
N ALA A 72 -12.99 -1.74 11.73
CA ALA A 72 -14.16 -1.57 10.89
C ALA A 72 -14.97 -0.28 11.20
N THR A 73 -14.74 0.33 12.36
CA THR A 73 -15.39 1.60 12.74
C THR A 73 -14.91 2.79 11.91
N GLN A 74 -13.81 2.65 11.18
CA GLN A 74 -13.29 3.67 10.27
C GLN A 74 -13.93 3.61 8.88
N PHE A 75 -14.66 2.54 8.57
CA PHE A 75 -15.34 2.41 7.30
C PHE A 75 -16.61 3.27 7.27
N GLN A 76 -16.78 3.96 6.18
CA GLN A 76 -17.98 4.72 5.89
C GLN A 76 -18.62 4.19 4.61
N SER A 77 -19.94 4.18 4.56
CA SER A 77 -20.69 3.87 3.36
C SER A 77 -21.76 4.93 3.14
N THR A 78 -21.57 5.74 2.10
CA THR A 78 -22.54 6.76 1.71
C THR A 78 -23.55 6.24 0.68
N GLY A 79 -23.26 5.08 0.05
CA GLY A 79 -24.05 4.51 -1.04
C GLY A 79 -23.84 5.21 -2.39
N ASP A 80 -22.89 6.14 -2.49
CA ASP A 80 -22.59 6.86 -3.73
C ASP A 80 -21.27 6.36 -4.33
N ILE A 81 -21.37 5.58 -5.41
CA ILE A 81 -20.25 4.98 -6.10
C ILE A 81 -19.30 6.02 -6.73
N ILE A 82 -19.83 7.15 -7.19
CA ILE A 82 -19.01 8.20 -7.80
C ILE A 82 -18.11 8.83 -6.74
N THR A 83 -18.66 9.08 -5.56
CA THR A 83 -17.87 9.57 -4.42
C THR A 83 -16.73 8.62 -4.09
N TYR A 84 -16.98 7.32 -4.03
CA TYR A 84 -15.95 6.32 -3.74
C TYR A 84 -14.84 6.30 -4.80
N LEU A 85 -15.20 6.30 -6.07
CA LEU A 85 -14.20 6.32 -7.15
C LEU A 85 -13.35 7.61 -7.15
N MET A 86 -13.92 8.75 -6.77
CA MET A 86 -13.16 9.99 -6.61
C MET A 86 -12.17 9.91 -5.45
N GLU A 87 -12.54 9.28 -4.35
CA GLU A 87 -11.63 9.03 -3.22
C GLU A 87 -10.50 8.06 -3.61
N ASP A 88 -10.81 6.98 -4.32
CA ASP A 88 -9.82 6.03 -4.83
C ASP A 88 -8.83 6.74 -5.76
N MET A 89 -9.30 7.54 -6.71
CA MET A 89 -8.44 8.33 -7.60
C MET A 89 -7.55 9.31 -6.81
N ALA A 90 -8.07 9.92 -5.76
CA ALA A 90 -7.30 10.82 -4.91
C ALA A 90 -6.22 10.06 -4.12
N ALA A 91 -6.53 8.85 -3.64
CA ALA A 91 -5.59 7.97 -2.96
C ALA A 91 -4.44 7.56 -3.89
N GLU A 92 -4.75 7.15 -5.13
CA GLU A 92 -3.78 6.81 -6.16
C GLU A 92 -2.83 7.97 -6.48
N GLN A 93 -3.35 9.19 -6.60
CA GLN A 93 -2.51 10.37 -6.85
C GLN A 93 -1.56 10.66 -5.66
N LYS A 94 -2.01 10.45 -4.44
CA LYS A 94 -1.15 10.58 -3.24
C LYS A 94 -0.06 9.50 -3.23
N ALA A 95 -0.42 8.26 -3.52
CA ALA A 95 0.52 7.14 -3.61
C ALA A 95 1.59 7.42 -4.69
N ARG A 96 1.19 7.82 -5.89
CA ARG A 96 2.11 8.19 -6.97
C ARG A 96 3.10 9.27 -6.53
N THR A 97 2.62 10.34 -5.89
CA THR A 97 3.50 11.41 -5.39
C THR A 97 4.48 10.88 -4.34
N THR A 98 4.03 9.99 -3.46
CA THR A 98 4.89 9.35 -2.46
C THR A 98 5.99 8.53 -3.12
N TYR A 99 5.66 7.70 -4.10
CA TYR A 99 6.63 6.89 -4.83
C TYR A 99 7.61 7.76 -5.63
N ASP A 100 7.15 8.82 -6.28
CA ASP A 100 8.03 9.78 -6.96
C ASP A 100 9.05 10.39 -5.99
N ASN A 101 8.64 10.73 -4.78
CA ASN A 101 9.54 11.27 -3.76
C ASN A 101 10.55 10.22 -3.28
N ILE A 102 10.11 8.98 -3.06
CA ILE A 102 10.99 7.86 -2.67
C ILE A 102 12.04 7.63 -3.76
N LEU A 103 11.64 7.55 -5.03
CA LEU A 103 12.53 7.34 -6.16
C LEU A 103 13.62 8.41 -6.28
N ARG A 104 13.31 9.66 -5.93
CA ARG A 104 14.31 10.74 -5.91
C ARG A 104 15.35 10.59 -4.80
N LEU A 105 15.01 9.88 -3.72
CA LEU A 105 15.90 9.64 -2.60
C LEU A 105 16.73 8.36 -2.76
N VAL A 106 16.27 7.43 -3.57
CA VAL A 106 16.93 6.15 -3.81
C VAL A 106 18.17 6.37 -4.68
N LYS A 107 19.32 5.94 -4.18
CA LYS A 107 20.62 6.03 -4.89
C LYS A 107 20.99 4.74 -5.61
N ASP A 108 20.19 3.68 -5.46
CA ASP A 108 20.44 2.40 -6.08
C ASP A 108 20.03 2.42 -7.56
N PRO A 109 20.95 2.18 -8.50
CA PRO A 109 20.65 2.17 -9.93
C PRO A 109 19.63 1.13 -10.36
N MET A 110 19.51 0.01 -9.62
CA MET A 110 18.52 -1.03 -9.92
C MET A 110 17.10 -0.61 -9.52
N SER A 111 16.95 0.13 -8.42
CA SER A 111 15.65 0.63 -7.98
C SER A 111 15.16 1.82 -8.81
N ALA A 112 16.07 2.53 -9.49
CA ALA A 112 15.73 3.70 -10.31
C ALA A 112 15.30 3.35 -11.74
N ASN A 113 15.42 2.08 -12.17
CA ASN A 113 15.13 1.67 -13.55
C ASN A 113 14.06 0.57 -13.60
N PRO A 114 12.77 0.93 -13.70
CA PRO A 114 11.66 -0.05 -13.74
C PRO A 114 11.73 -1.03 -14.93
N SER A 115 12.50 -0.69 -15.96
CA SER A 115 12.63 -1.53 -17.16
C SER A 115 13.64 -2.67 -17.03
N SER A 116 14.41 -2.76 -15.93
CA SER A 116 15.40 -3.81 -15.72
C SER A 116 14.89 -5.04 -14.98
N SER A 117 13.64 -5.05 -14.54
CA SER A 117 13.06 -6.17 -13.78
C SER A 117 12.33 -7.22 -14.65
N CYS A 118 12.40 -7.13 -15.98
CA CYS A 118 11.91 -8.14 -16.90
C CYS A 118 13.05 -8.71 -17.75
N ALA A 119 13.89 -9.52 -17.13
CA ALA A 119 14.80 -10.45 -17.83
C ALA A 119 14.89 -11.75 -17.04
#